data_7951c4f1bba9798289136d3c3a644e5a
#
_entry.id   7951c4f1bba9798289136d3c3a644e5a
#
_cell.length_a   1.000
_cell.length_b   1.000
_cell.length_c   1.000
_cell.angle_alpha   90.00
_cell.angle_beta   90.00
_cell.angle_gamma   90.00
#
_symmetry.space_group_name_H-M   'P 1'
#
loop_
_entity.id
_entity.type
_entity.pdbx_description
1 polymer ?
#
loop_
_entity_poly.entity_id
_entity_poly.type
_entity_poly.pdbx_seq_one_letter_code
_entity_poly.pdbx_strand_id
1 'polypeptide(L)'
;VFACYYHSKFNGRKTASGAIFSNNKNTAAHKKLAFGTKVLVTNLQNNESIVVKINDRGPFTKGLEIDLSKKAFDAITHDNNAGKLKVKIELINDSK
;
A
#
# COMPACT_ATOMS: atom_id res chain seq x y z
N VAL A 1 -6.85 -10.06 3.73
CA VAL A 1 -6.78 -9.58 2.35
C VAL A 1 -5.35 -9.66 1.85
N PHE A 2 -5.16 -9.48 0.57
CA PHE A 2 -3.82 -9.56 -0.04
C PHE A 2 -3.35 -8.20 -0.52
N ALA A 3 -2.06 -7.92 -0.32
CA ALA A 3 -1.38 -6.73 -0.79
C ALA A 3 -0.32 -7.12 -1.80
N CYS A 4 -0.12 -6.27 -2.80
CA CYS A 4 1.03 -6.36 -3.69
C CYS A 4 1.73 -5.00 -3.72
N TYR A 5 2.66 -4.80 -4.64
CA TYR A 5 3.39 -3.54 -4.71
C TYR A 5 3.44 -3.03 -6.14
N TYR A 6 3.68 -1.72 -6.26
CA TYR A 6 3.76 -1.06 -7.56
C TYR A 6 5.02 -1.48 -8.30
N HIS A 7 4.87 -1.71 -9.60
CA HIS A 7 6.01 -1.87 -10.49
C HIS A 7 6.80 -0.55 -10.56
N SER A 8 8.12 -0.62 -10.67
CA SER A 8 8.97 0.56 -10.71
C SER A 8 8.66 1.51 -11.87
N LYS A 9 8.04 1.00 -12.95
CA LYS A 9 7.67 1.85 -14.09
C LYS A 9 6.67 2.96 -13.72
N PHE A 10 6.01 2.86 -12.56
CA PHE A 10 5.06 3.88 -12.14
C PHE A 10 5.72 5.05 -11.41
N ASN A 11 7.02 4.96 -11.10
CA ASN A 11 7.71 6.09 -10.48
C ASN A 11 7.61 7.32 -11.37
N GLY A 12 7.27 8.46 -10.78
CA GLY A 12 7.17 9.72 -11.48
C GLY A 12 5.83 9.97 -12.16
N ARG A 13 4.92 9.00 -12.15
CA ARG A 13 3.61 9.17 -12.76
C ARG A 13 2.62 9.74 -11.75
N LYS A 14 1.61 10.43 -12.25
CA LYS A 14 0.52 10.91 -11.40
C LYS A 14 -0.35 9.76 -10.96
N THR A 15 -0.72 9.77 -9.70
CA THR A 15 -1.71 8.86 -9.16
C THR A 15 -3.11 9.44 -9.36
N ALA A 16 -4.13 8.68 -9.00
CA ALA A 16 -5.52 9.11 -9.13
C ALA A 16 -5.81 10.37 -8.30
N SER A 17 -5.07 10.57 -7.21
CA SER A 17 -5.22 11.77 -6.37
C SER A 17 -4.55 13.01 -6.96
N GLY A 18 -3.77 12.84 -8.02
CA GLY A 18 -2.96 13.92 -8.59
C GLY A 18 -1.55 14.00 -8.05
N ALA A 19 -1.23 13.21 -7.01
CA ALA A 19 0.12 13.18 -6.47
C ALA A 19 1.06 12.43 -7.41
N ILE A 20 2.34 12.77 -7.35
CA ILE A 20 3.35 12.06 -8.12
C ILE A 20 3.75 10.80 -7.34
N PHE A 21 3.65 9.64 -7.98
CA PHE A 21 4.01 8.38 -7.33
C PHE A 21 5.52 8.24 -7.16
N SER A 22 5.92 7.75 -6.00
CA SER A 22 7.31 7.41 -5.73
C SER A 22 7.35 6.14 -4.89
N ASN A 23 8.15 5.15 -5.32
CA ASN A 23 8.36 3.95 -4.54
C ASN A 23 9.21 4.20 -3.28
N ASN A 24 9.67 5.43 -3.09
CA ASN A 24 10.45 5.80 -1.89
C ASN A 24 9.59 6.42 -0.79
N LYS A 25 8.28 6.42 -0.94
CA LYS A 25 7.35 6.96 0.05
C LYS A 25 6.41 5.88 0.54
N ASN A 26 5.85 6.07 1.72
CA ASN A 26 4.92 5.12 2.32
C ASN A 26 3.50 5.46 1.90
N THR A 27 3.15 5.05 0.69
CA THR A 27 1.83 5.29 0.12
C THR A 27 1.24 4.01 -0.44
N ALA A 28 -0.06 4.05 -0.76
CA ALA A 28 -0.74 2.90 -1.29
C ALA A 28 -1.94 3.30 -2.13
N ALA A 29 -2.37 2.36 -2.98
CA ALA A 29 -3.62 2.44 -3.70
C ALA A 29 -4.65 1.57 -3.02
N HIS A 30 -5.89 2.05 -2.95
CA HIS A 30 -7.02 1.28 -2.44
C HIS A 30 -8.24 1.63 -3.28
N LYS A 31 -9.13 0.66 -3.44
CA LYS A 31 -10.28 0.84 -4.35
C LYS A 31 -11.29 1.85 -3.82
N LYS A 32 -11.45 1.95 -2.50
CA LYS A 32 -12.57 2.67 -1.90
C LYS A 32 -12.18 3.75 -0.90
N LEU A 33 -11.05 3.59 -0.20
CA LEU A 33 -10.72 4.52 0.87
C LEU A 33 -10.39 5.90 0.30
N ALA A 34 -10.81 6.93 1.02
CA ALA A 34 -10.60 8.30 0.57
C ALA A 34 -9.11 8.63 0.49
N PHE A 35 -8.76 9.49 -0.46
CA PHE A 35 -7.38 9.97 -0.55
C PHE A 35 -7.01 10.71 0.71
N GLY A 36 -5.80 10.48 1.20
CA GLY A 36 -5.33 11.07 2.44
C GLY A 36 -5.58 10.18 3.66
N THR A 37 -6.37 9.12 3.52
CA THR A 37 -6.61 8.18 4.60
C THR A 37 -5.33 7.48 4.96
N LYS A 38 -5.04 7.40 6.26
CA LYS A 38 -3.90 6.61 6.75
C LYS A 38 -4.39 5.28 7.27
N VAL A 39 -3.69 4.23 6.91
CA VAL A 39 -4.03 2.88 7.36
C VAL A 39 -2.78 2.19 7.86
N LEU A 40 -2.97 1.30 8.83
CA LEU A 40 -1.92 0.42 9.31
C LEU A 40 -2.07 -0.91 8.57
N VAL A 41 -1.02 -1.30 7.86
CA VAL A 41 -1.00 -2.55 7.12
C VAL A 41 -0.08 -3.51 7.85
N THR A 42 -0.61 -4.65 8.26
CA THR A 42 0.12 -5.64 9.04
C THR A 42 0.27 -6.92 8.23
N ASN A 43 1.51 -7.38 8.07
CA ASN A 43 1.79 -8.66 7.45
C ASN A 43 1.44 -9.76 8.45
N LEU A 44 0.45 -10.58 8.12
CA LEU A 44 -0.06 -11.59 9.06
C LEU A 44 0.92 -12.73 9.29
N GLN A 45 1.93 -12.88 8.43
CA GLN A 45 2.91 -13.94 8.58
C GLN A 45 3.94 -13.63 9.66
N ASN A 46 4.30 -12.37 9.85
CA ASN A 46 5.36 -11.99 10.79
C ASN A 46 4.95 -10.87 11.74
N ASN A 47 3.72 -10.36 11.64
CA ASN A 47 3.18 -9.28 12.47
C ASN A 47 3.89 -7.94 12.34
N GLU A 48 4.70 -7.75 11.29
CA GLU A 48 5.28 -6.44 11.01
C GLU A 48 4.28 -5.56 10.32
N SER A 49 4.32 -4.27 10.63
CA SER A 49 3.33 -3.34 10.13
C SER A 49 3.96 -2.02 9.71
N ILE A 50 3.22 -1.28 8.88
CA ILE A 50 3.63 0.01 8.37
C ILE A 50 2.39 0.87 8.18
N VAL A 51 2.53 2.18 8.44
CA VAL A 51 1.47 3.13 8.15
C VAL A 51 1.68 3.65 6.73
N VAL A 52 0.62 3.62 5.92
CA VAL A 52 0.65 4.16 4.57
C VAL A 52 -0.50 5.12 4.38
N LYS A 53 -0.31 6.04 3.44
CA LYS A 53 -1.33 7.03 3.08
C LYS A 53 -1.92 6.65 1.73
N ILE A 54 -3.24 6.63 1.65
CA ILE A 54 -3.93 6.28 0.41
C ILE A 54 -3.90 7.49 -0.52
N ASN A 55 -3.34 7.33 -1.71
CA ASN A 55 -3.28 8.43 -2.68
C ASN A 55 -3.58 7.97 -4.10
N ASP A 56 -4.08 6.75 -4.28
CA ASP A 56 -4.35 6.23 -5.61
C ASP A 56 -5.50 5.23 -5.56
N ARG A 57 -5.98 4.82 -6.71
CA ARG A 57 -7.03 3.83 -6.87
C ARG A 57 -6.46 2.55 -7.45
N GLY A 58 -6.99 1.43 -7.02
CA GLY A 58 -6.55 0.09 -7.36
C GLY A 58 -6.26 -0.69 -6.10
N PRO A 59 -5.76 -1.89 -6.23
CA PRO A 59 -5.54 -2.67 -7.45
C PRO A 59 -6.87 -3.14 -8.06
N PHE A 60 -6.86 -3.37 -9.36
CA PHE A 60 -8.06 -3.82 -10.06
C PHE A 60 -8.02 -5.32 -10.34
N THR A 61 -6.97 -5.99 -9.92
CA THR A 61 -6.85 -7.44 -10.04
C THR A 61 -7.68 -8.10 -8.94
N LYS A 62 -8.48 -9.07 -9.33
CA LYS A 62 -9.31 -9.81 -8.39
C LYS A 62 -8.43 -10.48 -7.32
N GLY A 63 -8.87 -10.39 -6.08
CA GLY A 63 -8.16 -11.00 -4.96
C GLY A 63 -7.14 -10.10 -4.30
N LEU A 64 -6.84 -8.93 -4.88
CA LEU A 64 -5.94 -7.95 -4.28
C LEU A 64 -6.75 -6.79 -3.73
N GLU A 65 -6.37 -6.33 -2.55
CA GLU A 65 -7.11 -5.26 -1.85
C GLU A 65 -6.34 -3.96 -1.81
N ILE A 66 -5.02 -4.01 -1.70
CA ILE A 66 -4.20 -2.82 -1.55
C ILE A 66 -2.90 -3.00 -2.33
N ASP A 67 -2.42 -1.91 -2.92
CA ASP A 67 -1.19 -1.86 -3.69
C ASP A 67 -0.23 -0.93 -2.97
N LEU A 68 0.82 -1.48 -2.38
CA LEU A 68 1.77 -0.71 -1.58
C LEU A 68 2.90 -0.18 -2.44
N SER A 69 3.45 0.98 -2.06
CA SER A 69 4.75 1.38 -2.61
C SER A 69 5.78 0.31 -2.26
N LYS A 70 6.85 0.22 -3.04
CA LYS A 70 7.88 -0.79 -2.79
C LYS A 70 8.51 -0.61 -1.41
N LYS A 71 8.72 0.64 -1.00
CA LYS A 71 9.26 0.93 0.33
C LYS A 71 8.36 0.37 1.44
N ALA A 72 7.05 0.58 1.32
CA ALA A 72 6.11 0.08 2.32
C ALA A 72 6.06 -1.45 2.32
N PHE A 73 6.04 -2.05 1.13
CA PHE A 73 6.03 -3.50 1.01
C PHE A 73 7.26 -4.11 1.66
N ASP A 74 8.44 -3.57 1.35
CA ASP A 74 9.69 -4.09 1.89
C ASP A 74 9.82 -3.88 3.40
N ALA A 75 9.13 -2.89 3.95
CA ALA A 75 9.17 -2.62 5.38
C ALA A 75 8.51 -3.74 6.20
N ILE A 76 7.61 -4.50 5.59
CA ILE A 76 6.84 -5.52 6.31
C ILE A 76 7.11 -6.94 5.82
N THR A 77 8.10 -7.12 4.95
CA THR A 77 8.51 -8.47 4.56
C THR A 77 10.02 -8.51 4.34
N HIS A 78 10.60 -9.67 4.65
CA HIS A 78 12.01 -9.93 4.39
C HIS A 78 12.19 -10.90 3.22
N ASP A 79 11.10 -11.26 2.55
CA ASP A 79 11.13 -12.18 1.43
C ASP A 79 11.10 -11.38 0.12
N ASN A 80 12.27 -11.23 -0.50
CA ASN A 80 12.40 -10.45 -1.73
C ASN A 80 11.69 -11.09 -2.91
N ASN A 81 11.28 -12.35 -2.78
CA ASN A 81 10.59 -13.06 -3.85
C ASN A 81 9.08 -13.08 -3.67
N ALA A 82 8.56 -12.50 -2.58
CA ALA A 82 7.13 -12.46 -2.37
C ALA A 82 6.49 -11.54 -3.40
N GLY A 83 5.49 -12.07 -4.11
CA GLY A 83 4.73 -11.27 -5.06
C GLY A 83 3.53 -10.61 -4.43
N LYS A 84 3.02 -11.20 -3.34
CA LYS A 84 1.92 -10.64 -2.57
C LYS A 84 2.01 -11.13 -1.14
N LEU A 85 1.37 -10.40 -0.23
CA LEU A 85 1.38 -10.71 1.19
C LEU A 85 -0.06 -10.73 1.69
N LYS A 86 -0.34 -11.66 2.59
CA LYS A 86 -1.61 -11.65 3.32
C LYS A 86 -1.50 -10.65 4.45
N VAL A 87 -2.38 -9.64 4.45
CA VAL A 87 -2.27 -8.52 5.37
C VAL A 87 -3.60 -8.21 6.02
N LYS A 88 -3.52 -7.51 7.14
CA LYS A 88 -4.65 -6.88 7.81
C LYS A 88 -4.53 -5.38 7.60
N ILE A 89 -5.65 -4.71 7.29
CA ILE A 89 -5.70 -3.27 7.08
C ILE A 89 -6.58 -2.66 8.16
N GLU A 90 -6.03 -1.68 8.88
CA GLU A 90 -6.77 -1.00 9.94
C GLU A 90 -6.71 0.50 9.70
N LEU A 91 -7.88 1.16 9.79
CA LEU A 91 -7.93 2.60 9.67
C LEU A 91 -7.28 3.24 10.89
N ILE A 92 -6.48 4.26 10.66
CA ILE A 92 -5.90 5.04 11.73
C ILE A 92 -6.74 6.29 11.89
N ASN A 93 -7.27 6.47 13.09
CA ASN A 93 -8.08 7.63 13.40
C ASN A 93 -7.16 8.76 13.86
N ASP A 94 -7.00 9.74 12.97
CA ASP A 94 -6.13 10.88 13.22
C ASP A 94 -6.89 12.07 13.79
N SER A 95 -8.08 11.85 14.28
CA SER A 95 -8.87 12.96 14.80
C SER A 95 -8.14 13.67 15.94
N LYS A 96 -8.35 14.93 16.03
CA LYS A 96 -7.73 15.75 17.09
C LYS A 96 -8.70 16.00 18.17
#